data_8772b0d4c904eab90bf2fb0b45571769
#
_entry.id   8772b0d4c904eab90bf2fb0b45571769
#
_cell.length_a   1.000
_cell.length_b   1.000
_cell.length_c   1.000
_cell.angle_alpha   90.00
_cell.angle_beta   90.00
_cell.angle_gamma   90.00
#
_symmetry.space_group_name_H-M   'P 1'
#
loop_
_entity.id
_entity.type
_entity.pdbx_description
1 polymer ?
#
loop_
_entity_poly.entity_id
_entity_poly.type
_entity_poly.pdbx_seq_one_letter_code
_entity_poly.pdbx_strand_id
1 'polypeptide(L)'
;MRLLHTFAVLGGDARQHYLAELLTASGFTVHTFAVPELPNTAASLEESVSQADAVCLPTPAVTSGAITGLPDLTPAHLLSLLPERAVVFGGGLGAFKTLLQKTNTPYYDLLQNTALAAQNASLTAEGALLLALQAMPIAIRDSAVLVTGFGRIGKSLSAKLHSLGAHVTITTRDPKNFPAIEQLSCTPDETGRYREGLSQYDAIFNTVPAPIFSVEQLKALRPDCFYIELASSPGGISPDAPKPAHYIPAPGLPGRTAPKTAAQLIFRAMCDSPYLSQPEVL
;
A
#
# COMPACT_ATOMS: atom_id res chain seq x y z
N MET A 1 -11.44 -22.03 19.63
CA MET A 1 -10.94 -20.71 19.15
C MET A 1 -10.86 -19.81 20.37
N ARG A 2 -9.72 -19.16 20.65
CA ARG A 2 -9.61 -18.20 21.77
C ARG A 2 -10.32 -16.91 21.38
N LEU A 3 -11.14 -16.36 22.27
CA LEU A 3 -11.71 -15.02 22.05
C LEU A 3 -10.61 -13.97 22.31
N LEU A 4 -10.37 -13.11 21.34
CA LEU A 4 -9.49 -11.95 21.49
C LEU A 4 -10.33 -10.81 22.13
N HIS A 5 -9.83 -10.20 23.20
CA HIS A 5 -10.51 -9.12 23.90
C HIS A 5 -9.70 -7.84 23.94
N THR A 6 -8.37 -7.95 24.02
CA THR A 6 -7.46 -6.82 24.18
C THR A 6 -6.53 -6.71 22.98
N PHE A 7 -6.50 -5.54 22.36
CA PHE A 7 -5.68 -5.22 21.20
C PHE A 7 -4.67 -4.12 21.53
N ALA A 8 -3.41 -4.29 21.12
CA ALA A 8 -2.42 -3.23 21.06
C ALA A 8 -2.30 -2.73 19.62
N VAL A 9 -2.57 -1.45 19.37
CA VAL A 9 -2.41 -0.82 18.06
C VAL A 9 -1.16 0.06 18.11
N LEU A 10 -0.17 -0.24 17.23
CA LEU A 10 1.15 0.35 17.33
C LEU A 10 1.53 1.14 16.07
N GLY A 11 2.11 2.33 16.27
CA GLY A 11 2.76 3.13 15.23
C GLY A 11 1.90 3.43 13.99
N GLY A 12 2.55 3.49 12.83
CA GLY A 12 1.91 3.57 11.52
C GLY A 12 1.51 4.96 11.06
N ASP A 13 0.37 5.04 10.38
CA ASP A 13 -0.23 6.26 9.85
C ASP A 13 -1.71 6.36 10.25
N ALA A 14 -2.45 7.31 9.69
CA ALA A 14 -3.87 7.55 10.01
C ALA A 14 -4.77 6.29 9.91
N ARG A 15 -4.37 5.24 9.20
CA ARG A 15 -5.09 3.95 9.18
C ARG A 15 -5.13 3.30 10.56
N GLN A 16 -4.04 3.40 11.33
CA GLN A 16 -3.97 2.83 12.68
C GLN A 16 -4.89 3.57 13.65
N HIS A 17 -5.02 4.88 13.50
CA HIS A 17 -6.01 5.68 14.22
C HIS A 17 -7.44 5.13 14.01
N TYR A 18 -7.90 5.10 12.75
CA TYR A 18 -9.25 4.61 12.45
C TYR A 18 -9.44 3.12 12.77
N LEU A 19 -8.37 2.31 12.71
CA LEU A 19 -8.44 0.91 13.14
C LEU A 19 -8.68 0.80 14.65
N ALA A 20 -7.99 1.62 15.45
CA ALA A 20 -8.20 1.67 16.90
C ALA A 20 -9.62 2.08 17.27
N GLU A 21 -10.17 3.09 16.58
CA GLU A 21 -11.59 3.49 16.74
C GLU A 21 -12.56 2.36 16.39
N LEU A 22 -12.34 1.66 15.26
CA LEU A 22 -13.19 0.55 14.83
C LEU A 22 -13.16 -0.62 15.84
N LEU A 23 -11.98 -0.98 16.34
CA LEU A 23 -11.84 -2.02 17.34
C LEU A 23 -12.56 -1.61 18.64
N THR A 24 -12.40 -0.38 19.09
CA THR A 24 -13.08 0.13 20.31
C THR A 24 -14.60 0.15 20.11
N ALA A 25 -15.09 0.63 18.97
CA ALA A 25 -16.52 0.63 18.65
C ALA A 25 -17.11 -0.78 18.53
N SER A 26 -16.28 -1.79 18.24
CA SER A 26 -16.65 -3.21 18.20
C SER A 26 -16.60 -3.89 19.58
N GLY A 27 -16.35 -3.14 20.66
CA GLY A 27 -16.38 -3.64 22.04
C GLY A 27 -15.07 -4.24 22.53
N PHE A 28 -13.96 -4.09 21.79
CA PHE A 28 -12.64 -4.53 22.23
C PHE A 28 -11.96 -3.51 23.13
N THR A 29 -11.14 -3.97 24.07
CA THR A 29 -10.20 -3.13 24.81
C THR A 29 -9.02 -2.81 23.90
N VAL A 30 -8.70 -1.53 23.73
CA VAL A 30 -7.64 -1.10 22.80
C VAL A 30 -6.59 -0.27 23.52
N HIS A 31 -5.35 -0.71 23.44
CA HIS A 31 -4.18 0.06 23.85
C HIS A 31 -3.49 0.63 22.61
N THR A 32 -3.22 1.93 22.63
CA THR A 32 -2.52 2.63 21.53
C THR A 32 -1.14 3.09 21.99
N PHE A 33 -0.14 2.91 21.10
CA PHE A 33 1.20 3.44 21.35
C PHE A 33 1.79 4.00 20.04
N ALA A 34 2.18 5.29 20.07
CA ALA A 34 2.71 6.05 18.94
C ALA A 34 1.80 6.02 17.68
N VAL A 35 0.48 5.93 17.87
CA VAL A 35 -0.50 6.04 16.78
C VAL A 35 -0.73 7.52 16.50
N PRO A 36 -0.58 7.99 15.23
CA PRO A 36 -0.82 9.39 14.89
C PRO A 36 -2.20 9.88 15.33
N GLU A 37 -2.26 11.11 15.86
CA GLU A 37 -3.48 11.81 16.26
C GLU A 37 -4.26 11.15 17.42
N LEU A 38 -3.73 10.08 18.02
CA LEU A 38 -4.27 9.49 19.25
C LEU A 38 -3.27 9.61 20.40
N PRO A 39 -3.75 9.86 21.63
CA PRO A 39 -2.90 9.76 22.80
C PRO A 39 -2.45 8.30 23.00
N ASN A 40 -1.26 8.11 23.57
CA ASN A 40 -0.90 6.80 24.09
C ASN A 40 -1.84 6.47 25.27
N THR A 41 -2.46 5.30 25.24
CA THR A 41 -3.31 4.83 26.35
C THR A 41 -2.51 4.05 27.39
N ALA A 42 -1.24 3.74 27.11
CA ALA A 42 -0.28 3.11 28.00
C ALA A 42 0.94 4.02 28.17
N ALA A 43 1.58 3.95 29.35
CA ALA A 43 2.74 4.79 29.64
C ALA A 43 4.01 4.35 28.88
N SER A 44 4.08 3.06 28.49
CA SER A 44 5.18 2.51 27.69
C SER A 44 4.71 1.53 26.63
N LEU A 45 5.61 1.18 25.71
CA LEU A 45 5.37 0.13 24.74
C LEU A 45 5.12 -1.23 25.41
N GLU A 46 5.93 -1.56 26.42
CA GLU A 46 5.82 -2.80 27.20
C GLU A 46 4.45 -2.92 27.85
N GLU A 47 3.97 -1.85 28.44
CA GLU A 47 2.64 -1.80 29.05
C GLU A 47 1.55 -2.00 27.98
N SER A 48 1.68 -1.37 26.81
CA SER A 48 0.69 -1.46 25.74
C SER A 48 0.53 -2.88 25.19
N VAL A 49 1.60 -3.68 25.18
CA VAL A 49 1.59 -5.05 24.63
C VAL A 49 1.47 -6.15 25.69
N SER A 50 1.80 -5.89 26.96
CA SER A 50 1.92 -6.90 28.01
C SER A 50 0.65 -7.71 28.26
N GLN A 51 -0.52 -7.13 28.05
CA GLN A 51 -1.83 -7.78 28.23
C GLN A 51 -2.60 -7.96 26.92
N ALA A 52 -1.97 -7.70 25.78
CA ALA A 52 -2.63 -7.79 24.49
C ALA A 52 -2.83 -9.26 24.07
N ASP A 53 -4.06 -9.59 23.69
CA ASP A 53 -4.35 -10.84 22.97
C ASP A 53 -3.90 -10.75 21.53
N ALA A 54 -3.89 -9.54 20.97
CA ALA A 54 -3.48 -9.27 19.60
C ALA A 54 -2.74 -7.94 19.47
N VAL A 55 -1.74 -7.91 18.59
CA VAL A 55 -0.98 -6.69 18.25
C VAL A 55 -1.22 -6.35 16.79
N CYS A 56 -1.72 -5.14 16.54
CA CYS A 56 -1.99 -4.60 15.21
C CYS A 56 -0.84 -3.71 14.76
N LEU A 57 -0.11 -4.17 13.76
CA LEU A 57 0.99 -3.46 13.14
C LEU A 57 0.54 -2.76 11.85
N PRO A 58 1.28 -1.73 11.39
CA PRO A 58 0.99 -1.01 10.16
C PRO A 58 1.06 -1.89 8.89
N THR A 59 0.73 -1.27 7.78
CA THR A 59 0.91 -1.84 6.43
C THR A 59 1.67 -0.82 5.56
N PRO A 60 2.97 -1.05 5.27
CA PRO A 60 3.80 -2.20 5.67
C PRO A 60 4.12 -2.20 7.18
N ALA A 61 4.26 -3.40 7.76
CA ALA A 61 4.57 -3.55 9.19
C ALA A 61 6.01 -3.14 9.52
N VAL A 62 6.94 -3.41 8.61
CA VAL A 62 8.37 -3.13 8.77
C VAL A 62 8.86 -2.23 7.64
N THR A 63 9.56 -1.15 7.99
CA THR A 63 10.22 -0.24 7.07
C THR A 63 11.63 0.05 7.59
N SER A 64 12.64 -0.06 6.72
CA SER A 64 14.04 0.21 7.08
C SER A 64 14.53 -0.57 8.32
N GLY A 65 14.03 -1.80 8.53
CA GLY A 65 14.45 -2.67 9.63
C GLY A 65 13.76 -2.44 10.98
N ALA A 66 12.87 -1.44 11.07
CA ALA A 66 12.09 -1.12 12.27
C ALA A 66 10.58 -1.26 12.01
N ILE A 67 9.79 -1.30 13.08
CA ILE A 67 8.32 -1.24 12.97
C ILE A 67 7.93 0.14 12.44
N THR A 68 7.10 0.16 11.42
CA THR A 68 6.68 1.41 10.75
C THR A 68 6.03 2.38 11.73
N GLY A 69 6.56 3.61 11.80
CA GLY A 69 6.13 4.62 12.79
C GLY A 69 6.84 4.53 14.14
N LEU A 70 7.74 3.56 14.33
CA LEU A 70 8.50 3.33 15.56
C LEU A 70 9.96 3.02 15.20
N PRO A 71 10.78 4.04 14.86
CA PRO A 71 12.11 3.86 14.28
C PRO A 71 13.11 3.13 15.19
N ASP A 72 12.91 3.19 16.51
CA ASP A 72 13.77 2.55 17.51
C ASP A 72 13.29 1.14 17.87
N LEU A 73 12.14 0.69 17.36
CA LEU A 73 11.57 -0.61 17.65
C LEU A 73 11.87 -1.62 16.54
N THR A 74 12.83 -2.50 16.81
CA THR A 74 13.11 -3.61 15.87
C THR A 74 12.07 -4.72 16.01
N PRO A 75 11.82 -5.51 14.94
CA PRO A 75 10.95 -6.69 15.01
C PRO A 75 11.36 -7.70 16.09
N ALA A 76 12.65 -7.88 16.33
CA ALA A 76 13.17 -8.79 17.35
C ALA A 76 12.86 -8.29 18.77
N HIS A 77 13.01 -6.98 19.00
CA HIS A 77 12.66 -6.37 20.28
C HIS A 77 11.14 -6.44 20.53
N LEU A 78 10.31 -6.09 19.55
CA LEU A 78 8.86 -6.26 19.69
C LEU A 78 8.50 -7.71 20.05
N LEU A 79 9.10 -8.68 19.36
CA LEU A 79 8.85 -10.10 19.61
C LEU A 79 9.16 -10.51 21.06
N SER A 80 10.22 -9.95 21.68
CA SER A 80 10.57 -10.23 23.07
C SER A 80 9.60 -9.65 24.11
N LEU A 81 8.78 -8.67 23.69
CA LEU A 81 7.77 -8.03 24.54
C LEU A 81 6.39 -8.69 24.42
N LEU A 82 6.16 -9.49 23.36
CA LEU A 82 4.85 -10.09 23.12
C LEU A 82 4.51 -11.16 24.18
N PRO A 83 3.26 -11.18 24.68
CA PRO A 83 2.77 -12.34 25.41
C PRO A 83 2.84 -13.61 24.57
N GLU A 84 3.13 -14.75 25.20
CA GLU A 84 3.36 -16.05 24.54
C GLU A 84 2.28 -16.45 23.53
N ARG A 85 1.04 -15.98 23.75
CA ARG A 85 -0.13 -16.34 22.92
C ARG A 85 -0.70 -15.19 22.12
N ALA A 86 0.01 -14.05 22.09
CA ALA A 86 -0.45 -12.90 21.32
C ALA A 86 -0.43 -13.20 19.81
N VAL A 87 -1.48 -12.73 19.11
CA VAL A 87 -1.56 -12.82 17.63
C VAL A 87 -1.04 -11.52 17.03
N VAL A 88 -0.16 -11.61 16.03
CA VAL A 88 0.33 -10.44 15.30
C VAL A 88 -0.45 -10.26 14.00
N PHE A 89 -1.17 -9.15 13.88
CA PHE A 89 -1.77 -8.70 12.63
C PHE A 89 -0.87 -7.61 12.01
N GLY A 90 -0.55 -7.72 10.73
CA GLY A 90 0.23 -6.70 10.03
C GLY A 90 0.31 -6.98 8.55
N GLY A 91 0.59 -5.96 7.75
CA GLY A 91 0.73 -6.14 6.31
C GLY A 91 2.19 -6.01 5.88
N GLY A 92 2.68 -6.94 5.03
CA GLY A 92 4.07 -6.88 4.56
C GLY A 92 5.07 -7.08 5.69
N LEU A 93 4.91 -8.17 6.44
CA LEU A 93 5.74 -8.52 7.60
C LEU A 93 7.23 -8.69 7.25
N GLY A 94 7.59 -8.96 5.98
CA GLY A 94 8.98 -9.07 5.55
C GLY A 94 9.79 -10.09 6.37
N ALA A 95 10.98 -9.69 6.82
CA ALA A 95 11.84 -10.54 7.65
C ALA A 95 11.23 -10.88 9.02
N PHE A 96 10.30 -10.07 9.53
CA PHE A 96 9.60 -10.35 10.79
C PHE A 96 8.79 -11.64 10.72
N LYS A 97 8.19 -11.95 9.57
CA LYS A 97 7.50 -13.23 9.35
C LYS A 97 8.37 -14.44 9.71
N THR A 98 9.63 -14.42 9.32
CA THR A 98 10.57 -15.50 9.63
C THR A 98 10.85 -15.63 11.13
N LEU A 99 10.90 -14.51 11.85
CA LEU A 99 11.07 -14.53 13.31
C LEU A 99 9.81 -15.09 14.00
N LEU A 100 8.63 -14.64 13.61
CA LEU A 100 7.35 -15.15 14.13
C LEU A 100 7.21 -16.68 13.91
N GLN A 101 7.62 -17.17 12.75
CA GLN A 101 7.60 -18.61 12.45
C GLN A 101 8.58 -19.40 13.31
N LYS A 102 9.81 -18.88 13.54
CA LYS A 102 10.81 -19.55 14.38
C LYS A 102 10.38 -19.68 15.85
N THR A 103 9.58 -18.74 16.35
CA THR A 103 9.10 -18.74 17.73
C THR A 103 7.69 -19.33 17.88
N ASN A 104 7.09 -19.85 16.78
CA ASN A 104 5.70 -20.31 16.72
C ASN A 104 4.70 -19.26 17.20
N THR A 105 5.02 -17.97 17.04
CA THR A 105 4.10 -16.86 17.38
C THR A 105 3.00 -16.79 16.32
N PRO A 106 1.70 -16.83 16.71
CA PRO A 106 0.59 -16.71 15.78
C PRO A 106 0.62 -15.36 15.05
N TYR A 107 0.40 -15.37 13.73
CA TYR A 107 0.33 -14.13 12.96
C TYR A 107 -0.62 -14.24 11.77
N TYR A 108 -1.11 -13.10 11.31
CA TYR A 108 -1.85 -12.96 10.06
C TYR A 108 -1.27 -11.83 9.21
N ASP A 109 -0.72 -12.20 8.05
CA ASP A 109 -0.20 -11.22 7.08
C ASP A 109 -1.35 -10.71 6.21
N LEU A 110 -1.80 -9.49 6.51
CA LEU A 110 -2.91 -8.81 5.83
C LEU A 110 -2.71 -8.71 4.31
N LEU A 111 -1.47 -8.59 3.81
CA LEU A 111 -1.21 -8.53 2.38
C LEU A 111 -1.38 -9.88 1.66
N GLN A 112 -1.51 -10.99 2.40
CA GLN A 112 -1.88 -12.29 1.83
C GLN A 112 -3.41 -12.40 1.61
N ASN A 113 -4.22 -11.52 2.20
CA ASN A 113 -5.65 -11.45 1.92
C ASN A 113 -5.88 -10.83 0.53
N THR A 114 -6.34 -11.65 -0.41
CA THR A 114 -6.51 -11.24 -1.82
C THR A 114 -7.59 -10.18 -2.00
N ALA A 115 -8.66 -10.22 -1.20
CA ALA A 115 -9.73 -9.23 -1.23
C ALA A 115 -9.22 -7.87 -0.74
N LEU A 116 -8.50 -7.83 0.39
CA LEU A 116 -7.87 -6.61 0.89
C LEU A 116 -6.88 -6.05 -0.14
N ALA A 117 -6.03 -6.91 -0.74
CA ALA A 117 -5.06 -6.47 -1.72
C ALA A 117 -5.71 -5.86 -2.98
N ALA A 118 -6.84 -6.40 -3.43
CA ALA A 118 -7.58 -5.86 -4.57
C ALA A 118 -8.22 -4.49 -4.23
N GLN A 119 -8.87 -4.38 -3.07
CA GLN A 119 -9.50 -3.14 -2.62
C GLN A 119 -8.48 -2.05 -2.32
N ASN A 120 -7.35 -2.40 -1.69
CA ASN A 120 -6.24 -1.48 -1.44
C ASN A 120 -5.62 -0.94 -2.74
N ALA A 121 -5.58 -1.76 -3.80
CA ALA A 121 -5.15 -1.31 -5.14
C ALA A 121 -6.14 -0.29 -5.74
N SER A 122 -7.44 -0.40 -5.48
CA SER A 122 -8.43 0.60 -5.90
C SER A 122 -8.22 1.93 -5.18
N LEU A 123 -8.00 1.92 -3.86
CA LEU A 123 -7.68 3.13 -3.09
C LEU A 123 -6.36 3.76 -3.55
N THR A 124 -5.36 2.94 -3.87
CA THR A 124 -4.09 3.42 -4.44
C THR A 124 -4.33 4.14 -5.77
N ALA A 125 -5.17 3.59 -6.63
CA ALA A 125 -5.52 4.21 -7.92
C ALA A 125 -6.27 5.54 -7.74
N GLU A 126 -7.17 5.65 -6.76
CA GLU A 126 -7.85 6.91 -6.41
C GLU A 126 -6.88 7.97 -5.90
N GLY A 127 -5.97 7.58 -5.03
CA GLY A 127 -4.91 8.47 -4.55
C GLY A 127 -3.96 8.93 -5.66
N ALA A 128 -3.65 8.05 -6.63
CA ALA A 128 -2.84 8.40 -7.80
C ALA A 128 -3.53 9.44 -8.70
N LEU A 129 -4.85 9.29 -8.91
CA LEU A 129 -5.65 10.28 -9.64
C LEU A 129 -5.69 11.62 -8.91
N LEU A 130 -5.86 11.62 -7.59
CA LEU A 130 -5.83 12.84 -6.80
C LEU A 130 -4.51 13.59 -6.97
N LEU A 131 -3.37 12.87 -6.91
CA LEU A 131 -2.05 13.48 -7.12
C LEU A 131 -1.93 14.07 -8.53
N ALA A 132 -2.38 13.36 -9.55
CA ALA A 132 -2.35 13.84 -10.92
C ALA A 132 -3.20 15.11 -11.10
N LEU A 133 -4.45 15.11 -10.60
CA LEU A 133 -5.35 16.27 -10.66
C LEU A 133 -4.81 17.50 -9.91
N GLN A 134 -4.04 17.30 -8.84
CA GLN A 134 -3.41 18.39 -8.10
C GLN A 134 -2.14 18.92 -8.74
N ALA A 135 -1.36 18.04 -9.39
CA ALA A 135 -0.05 18.39 -9.92
C ALA A 135 -0.07 18.84 -11.37
N MET A 136 -0.90 18.22 -12.22
CA MET A 136 -0.92 18.49 -13.64
C MET A 136 -1.72 19.76 -13.94
N PRO A 137 -1.18 20.70 -14.74
CA PRO A 137 -1.90 21.92 -15.13
C PRO A 137 -2.89 21.68 -16.27
N ILE A 138 -3.06 20.44 -16.73
CA ILE A 138 -3.96 20.03 -17.82
C ILE A 138 -5.03 19.07 -17.29
N ALA A 139 -6.14 18.96 -18.02
CA ALA A 139 -7.17 17.98 -17.72
C ALA A 139 -6.70 16.54 -17.97
N ILE A 140 -7.24 15.59 -17.22
CA ILE A 140 -7.04 14.16 -17.49
C ILE A 140 -7.70 13.76 -18.82
N ARG A 141 -8.85 14.35 -19.14
CA ARG A 141 -9.51 14.16 -20.45
C ARG A 141 -8.55 14.53 -21.58
N ASP A 142 -8.51 13.69 -22.60
CA ASP A 142 -7.70 13.82 -23.82
C ASP A 142 -6.17 13.81 -23.57
N SER A 143 -5.72 13.61 -22.30
CA SER A 143 -4.30 13.44 -22.01
C SER A 143 -3.79 12.06 -22.44
N ALA A 144 -2.55 12.00 -22.92
CA ALA A 144 -1.85 10.75 -23.22
C ALA A 144 -1.15 10.22 -21.97
N VAL A 145 -1.58 9.07 -21.48
CA VAL A 145 -1.11 8.51 -20.21
C VAL A 145 -0.51 7.12 -20.38
N LEU A 146 0.68 6.92 -19.83
CA LEU A 146 1.32 5.61 -19.72
C LEU A 146 1.14 5.05 -18.32
N VAL A 147 0.58 3.84 -18.20
CA VAL A 147 0.56 3.05 -16.98
C VAL A 147 1.46 1.85 -17.16
N THR A 148 2.54 1.76 -16.37
CA THR A 148 3.43 0.62 -16.46
C THR A 148 2.98 -0.49 -15.52
N GLY A 149 2.85 -1.70 -16.06
CA GLY A 149 2.41 -2.89 -15.35
C GLY A 149 0.89 -3.11 -15.38
N PHE A 150 0.50 -4.36 -15.63
CA PHE A 150 -0.90 -4.81 -15.70
C PHE A 150 -1.30 -5.61 -14.45
N GLY A 151 -0.79 -5.19 -13.29
CA GLY A 151 -1.16 -5.71 -11.97
C GLY A 151 -2.47 -5.12 -11.43
N ARG A 152 -2.79 -5.39 -10.16
CA ARG A 152 -4.01 -4.88 -9.51
C ARG A 152 -4.14 -3.36 -9.58
N ILE A 153 -3.06 -2.63 -9.25
CA ILE A 153 -3.04 -1.15 -9.30
C ILE A 153 -3.19 -0.68 -10.75
N GLY A 154 -2.37 -1.21 -11.67
CA GLY A 154 -2.41 -0.81 -13.07
C GLY A 154 -3.79 -1.00 -13.70
N LYS A 155 -4.44 -2.14 -13.48
CA LYS A 155 -5.81 -2.42 -13.96
C LYS A 155 -6.83 -1.41 -13.40
N SER A 156 -6.82 -1.18 -12.09
CA SER A 156 -7.76 -0.27 -11.43
C SER A 156 -7.55 1.18 -11.88
N LEU A 157 -6.28 1.63 -11.95
CA LEU A 157 -5.95 2.98 -12.35
C LEU A 157 -6.30 3.25 -13.82
N SER A 158 -5.94 2.33 -14.71
CA SER A 158 -6.21 2.48 -16.15
C SER A 158 -7.69 2.57 -16.46
N ALA A 159 -8.52 1.74 -15.81
CA ALA A 159 -9.97 1.81 -15.96
C ALA A 159 -10.53 3.18 -15.50
N LYS A 160 -10.03 3.72 -14.41
CA LYS A 160 -10.44 5.05 -13.89
C LYS A 160 -9.97 6.17 -14.83
N LEU A 161 -8.73 6.15 -15.30
CA LEU A 161 -8.18 7.12 -16.25
C LEU A 161 -8.96 7.12 -17.57
N HIS A 162 -9.23 5.92 -18.12
CA HIS A 162 -10.04 5.77 -19.32
C HIS A 162 -11.45 6.35 -19.13
N SER A 163 -12.10 6.07 -18.00
CA SER A 163 -13.44 6.61 -17.70
C SER A 163 -13.47 8.14 -17.57
N LEU A 164 -12.34 8.77 -17.27
CA LEU A 164 -12.16 10.23 -17.29
C LEU A 164 -11.80 10.78 -18.68
N GLY A 165 -11.69 9.92 -19.71
CA GLY A 165 -11.43 10.29 -21.08
C GLY A 165 -9.95 10.41 -21.47
N ALA A 166 -9.04 9.85 -20.67
CA ALA A 166 -7.62 9.78 -21.04
C ALA A 166 -7.36 8.74 -22.15
N HIS A 167 -6.35 8.98 -22.97
CA HIS A 167 -5.78 7.99 -23.90
C HIS A 167 -4.73 7.16 -23.15
N VAL A 168 -5.14 5.97 -22.69
CA VAL A 168 -4.32 5.15 -21.79
C VAL A 168 -3.57 4.07 -22.55
N THR A 169 -2.24 4.08 -22.45
CA THR A 169 -1.37 2.96 -22.82
C THR A 169 -0.96 2.18 -21.59
N ILE A 170 -1.07 0.85 -21.61
CA ILE A 170 -0.66 -0.02 -20.51
C ILE A 170 0.47 -0.92 -20.98
N THR A 171 1.58 -0.94 -20.22
CA THR A 171 2.65 -1.89 -20.52
C THR A 171 2.55 -3.17 -19.70
N THR A 172 2.93 -4.27 -20.32
CA THR A 172 3.06 -5.58 -19.66
C THR A 172 4.27 -6.32 -20.21
N ARG A 173 4.85 -7.21 -19.37
CA ARG A 173 5.93 -8.12 -19.82
C ARG A 173 5.41 -9.35 -20.56
N ASP A 174 4.13 -9.68 -20.38
CA ASP A 174 3.50 -10.84 -21.01
C ASP A 174 2.48 -10.38 -22.06
N PRO A 175 2.78 -10.55 -23.37
CA PRO A 175 1.86 -10.18 -24.44
C PRO A 175 0.50 -10.90 -24.40
N LYS A 176 0.38 -12.01 -23.67
CA LYS A 176 -0.92 -12.68 -23.46
C LYS A 176 -1.94 -11.80 -22.74
N ASN A 177 -1.49 -10.74 -22.07
CA ASN A 177 -2.36 -9.75 -21.45
C ASN A 177 -2.95 -8.73 -22.44
N PHE A 178 -2.45 -8.63 -23.67
CA PHE A 178 -2.89 -7.61 -24.65
C PHE A 178 -4.41 -7.64 -24.88
N PRO A 179 -5.06 -8.78 -25.13
CA PRO A 179 -6.52 -8.80 -25.30
C PRO A 179 -7.29 -8.29 -24.08
N ALA A 180 -6.78 -8.56 -22.87
CA ALA A 180 -7.40 -8.07 -21.65
C ALA A 180 -7.20 -6.57 -21.42
N ILE A 181 -6.11 -5.99 -21.93
CA ILE A 181 -5.87 -4.53 -21.95
C ILE A 181 -6.80 -3.85 -22.94
N GLU A 182 -6.95 -4.41 -24.13
CA GLU A 182 -7.86 -3.90 -25.18
C GLU A 182 -9.33 -3.93 -24.72
N GLN A 183 -9.74 -4.96 -23.95
CA GLN A 183 -11.07 -5.02 -23.33
C GLN A 183 -11.34 -3.87 -22.35
N LEU A 184 -10.28 -3.26 -21.77
CA LEU A 184 -10.39 -2.05 -20.96
C LEU A 184 -10.40 -0.76 -21.83
N SER A 185 -10.47 -0.89 -23.16
CA SER A 185 -10.36 0.22 -24.11
C SER A 185 -9.04 1.00 -23.96
N CYS A 186 -7.97 0.30 -23.58
CA CYS A 186 -6.62 0.84 -23.45
C CYS A 186 -5.71 0.25 -24.53
N THR A 187 -4.65 0.97 -24.88
CA THR A 187 -3.64 0.50 -25.84
C THR A 187 -2.60 -0.38 -25.14
N PRO A 188 -2.38 -1.62 -25.56
CA PRO A 188 -1.34 -2.47 -24.98
C PRO A 188 0.04 -2.12 -25.57
N ASP A 189 1.07 -2.18 -24.71
CA ASP A 189 2.47 -2.13 -25.15
C ASP A 189 3.35 -3.06 -24.27
N GLU A 190 4.57 -3.29 -24.72
CA GLU A 190 5.53 -4.15 -24.04
C GLU A 190 6.42 -3.33 -23.09
N THR A 191 6.56 -3.77 -21.84
CA THR A 191 7.40 -3.10 -20.84
C THR A 191 8.86 -3.04 -21.31
N GLY A 192 9.43 -1.84 -21.31
CA GLY A 192 10.80 -1.57 -21.76
C GLY A 192 10.93 -1.28 -23.25
N ARG A 193 9.93 -1.60 -24.06
CA ARG A 193 9.97 -1.41 -25.51
C ARG A 193 9.45 -0.04 -25.94
N TYR A 194 8.33 0.40 -25.35
CA TYR A 194 7.69 1.71 -25.58
C TYR A 194 7.69 2.10 -27.07
N ARG A 195 6.90 1.38 -27.88
CA ARG A 195 6.94 1.38 -29.36
C ARG A 195 6.88 2.77 -30.00
N GLU A 196 6.09 3.67 -29.45
CA GLU A 196 5.92 5.03 -29.96
C GLU A 196 6.81 6.05 -29.23
N GLY A 197 7.72 5.57 -28.38
CA GLY A 197 8.57 6.42 -27.56
C GLY A 197 7.85 7.01 -26.34
N LEU A 198 8.61 7.68 -25.48
CA LEU A 198 8.07 8.25 -24.25
C LEU A 198 7.70 9.72 -24.35
N SER A 199 8.11 10.40 -25.44
CA SER A 199 7.86 11.84 -25.65
C SER A 199 6.40 12.21 -25.90
N GLN A 200 5.53 11.23 -26.17
CA GLN A 200 4.12 11.47 -26.42
C GLN A 200 3.28 11.62 -25.14
N TYR A 201 3.78 11.12 -23.99
CA TYR A 201 2.98 11.06 -22.77
C TYR A 201 3.01 12.35 -21.96
N ASP A 202 1.83 12.76 -21.50
CA ASP A 202 1.64 13.85 -20.55
C ASP A 202 1.91 13.38 -19.11
N ALA A 203 1.58 12.10 -18.83
CA ALA A 203 1.84 11.50 -17.53
C ALA A 203 2.24 10.02 -17.65
N ILE A 204 3.12 9.59 -16.73
CA ILE A 204 3.53 8.20 -16.53
C ILE A 204 3.20 7.80 -15.09
N PHE A 205 2.44 6.73 -14.92
CA PHE A 205 2.18 6.11 -13.62
C PHE A 205 2.94 4.79 -13.55
N ASN A 206 3.99 4.75 -12.75
CA ASN A 206 4.73 3.50 -12.59
C ASN A 206 4.17 2.64 -11.47
N THR A 207 3.80 1.38 -11.79
CA THR A 207 3.36 0.37 -10.81
C THR A 207 4.33 -0.81 -10.70
N VAL A 208 5.44 -0.80 -11.42
CA VAL A 208 6.43 -1.89 -11.47
C VAL A 208 7.58 -1.61 -10.51
N PRO A 209 7.80 -2.46 -9.47
CA PRO A 209 8.85 -2.26 -8.47
C PRO A 209 10.21 -2.79 -8.97
N ALA A 210 10.61 -2.40 -10.17
CA ALA A 210 11.90 -2.75 -10.76
C ALA A 210 12.28 -1.69 -11.79
N PRO A 211 13.58 -1.37 -11.96
CA PRO A 211 14.04 -0.44 -12.99
C PRO A 211 13.64 -0.93 -14.38
N ILE A 212 12.78 -0.18 -15.05
CA ILE A 212 12.23 -0.48 -16.38
C ILE A 212 12.48 0.64 -17.38
N PHE A 213 13.03 1.77 -16.92
CA PHE A 213 13.39 2.89 -17.79
C PHE A 213 14.91 3.06 -17.84
N SER A 214 15.46 3.10 -19.06
CA SER A 214 16.87 3.50 -19.26
C SER A 214 17.04 5.01 -19.10
N VAL A 215 18.30 5.45 -18.94
CA VAL A 215 18.63 6.87 -18.88
C VAL A 215 18.24 7.61 -20.18
N GLU A 216 18.43 6.96 -21.34
CA GLU A 216 18.07 7.49 -22.66
C GLU A 216 16.56 7.66 -22.78
N GLN A 217 15.79 6.68 -22.31
CA GLN A 217 14.33 6.75 -22.30
C GLN A 217 13.83 7.89 -21.40
N LEU A 218 14.43 8.08 -20.21
CA LEU A 218 14.08 9.18 -19.31
C LEU A 218 14.41 10.55 -19.90
N LYS A 219 15.53 10.66 -20.64
CA LYS A 219 15.90 11.90 -21.34
C LYS A 219 14.98 12.23 -22.54
N ALA A 220 14.31 11.22 -23.08
CA ALA A 220 13.33 11.39 -24.16
C ALA A 220 11.95 11.85 -23.67
N LEU A 221 11.72 11.92 -22.36
CA LEU A 221 10.49 12.48 -21.81
C LEU A 221 10.37 13.98 -22.13
N ARG A 222 9.15 14.41 -22.35
CA ARG A 222 8.85 15.85 -22.47
C ARG A 222 9.18 16.54 -21.12
N PRO A 223 9.66 17.78 -21.15
CA PRO A 223 9.95 18.52 -19.92
C PRO A 223 8.75 18.71 -18.99
N ASP A 224 7.54 18.72 -19.54
CA ASP A 224 6.25 18.87 -18.88
C ASP A 224 5.56 17.54 -18.57
N CYS A 225 6.18 16.39 -18.83
CA CYS A 225 5.67 15.09 -18.49
C CYS A 225 5.76 14.83 -16.96
N PHE A 226 4.66 14.41 -16.36
CA PHE A 226 4.58 14.04 -14.95
C PHE A 226 4.88 12.55 -14.77
N TYR A 227 5.83 12.23 -13.89
CA TYR A 227 6.14 10.85 -13.53
C TYR A 227 5.71 10.56 -12.09
N ILE A 228 4.68 9.74 -11.92
CA ILE A 228 4.11 9.38 -10.62
C ILE A 228 4.55 7.97 -10.25
N GLU A 229 5.37 7.86 -9.21
CA GLU A 229 5.94 6.59 -8.75
C GLU A 229 5.03 5.95 -7.71
N LEU A 230 4.25 4.95 -8.12
CA LEU A 230 3.33 4.18 -7.26
C LEU A 230 3.97 2.90 -6.74
N ALA A 231 5.02 2.42 -7.40
CA ALA A 231 5.67 1.18 -7.01
C ALA A 231 6.48 1.36 -5.71
N SER A 232 6.59 0.27 -4.97
CA SER A 232 7.53 0.19 -3.85
C SER A 232 8.99 0.20 -4.35
N SER A 233 9.92 0.47 -3.44
CA SER A 233 11.35 0.42 -3.73
C SER A 233 11.74 -0.92 -4.43
N PRO A 234 12.61 -0.89 -5.46
CA PRO A 234 13.41 0.26 -5.92
C PRO A 234 12.66 1.26 -6.82
N GLY A 235 11.42 0.98 -7.25
CA GLY A 235 10.69 1.78 -8.22
C GLY A 235 11.08 1.50 -9.66
N GLY A 236 10.48 2.26 -10.59
CA GLY A 236 10.70 2.08 -12.05
C GLY A 236 11.98 2.72 -12.60
N ILE A 237 12.60 3.60 -11.83
CA ILE A 237 13.81 4.33 -12.19
C ILE A 237 14.96 3.83 -11.32
N SER A 238 16.11 3.52 -11.93
CA SER A 238 17.31 3.14 -11.17
C SER A 238 17.68 4.24 -10.17
N PRO A 239 18.11 3.91 -8.94
CA PRO A 239 18.55 4.89 -7.95
C PRO A 239 19.62 5.85 -8.47
N ASP A 240 20.48 5.41 -9.37
CA ASP A 240 21.59 6.20 -9.94
C ASP A 240 21.18 6.99 -11.19
N ALA A 241 19.95 6.80 -11.70
CA ALA A 241 19.48 7.54 -12.87
C ALA A 241 18.83 8.88 -12.47
N PRO A 242 18.97 9.91 -13.31
CA PRO A 242 18.32 11.20 -13.06
C PRO A 242 16.80 11.04 -13.09
N LYS A 243 16.14 11.66 -12.12
CA LYS A 243 14.67 11.68 -12.09
C LYS A 243 14.13 12.74 -13.05
N PRO A 244 12.97 12.52 -13.67
CA PRO A 244 12.27 13.54 -14.46
C PRO A 244 11.99 14.81 -13.66
N ALA A 245 11.82 15.95 -14.36
CA ALA A 245 11.59 17.24 -13.73
C ALA A 245 10.35 17.23 -12.80
N HIS A 246 9.28 16.57 -13.23
CA HIS A 246 8.05 16.41 -12.45
C HIS A 246 7.93 14.98 -11.89
N TYR A 247 8.93 14.56 -11.12
CA TYR A 247 8.90 13.27 -10.41
C TYR A 247 8.15 13.37 -9.09
N ILE A 248 7.08 12.58 -8.93
CA ILE A 248 6.23 12.56 -7.74
C ILE A 248 6.29 11.17 -7.09
N PRO A 249 6.98 11.02 -5.95
CA PRO A 249 6.91 9.78 -5.18
C PRO A 249 5.57 9.67 -4.47
N ALA A 250 4.92 8.53 -4.61
CA ALA A 250 3.56 8.32 -4.14
C ALA A 250 3.42 7.08 -3.24
N PRO A 251 4.22 6.94 -2.17
CA PRO A 251 4.09 5.82 -1.24
C PRO A 251 2.86 5.98 -0.35
N GLY A 252 2.25 4.83 0.03
CA GLY A 252 1.26 4.76 1.09
C GLY A 252 -0.05 5.52 0.80
N LEU A 253 -0.44 5.68 -0.46
CA LEU A 253 -1.62 6.46 -0.86
C LEU A 253 -2.91 6.10 -0.09
N PRO A 254 -3.28 4.83 0.15
CA PRO A 254 -4.48 4.51 0.90
C PRO A 254 -4.52 5.15 2.30
N GLY A 255 -3.38 5.20 2.99
CA GLY A 255 -3.25 5.84 4.31
C GLY A 255 -3.29 7.38 4.25
N ARG A 256 -2.95 7.98 3.11
CA ARG A 256 -2.90 9.44 2.91
C ARG A 256 -4.20 10.02 2.38
N THR A 257 -4.92 9.26 1.55
CA THR A 257 -6.07 9.78 0.80
C THR A 257 -7.41 9.21 1.25
N ALA A 258 -7.42 7.99 1.81
CA ALA A 258 -8.64 7.32 2.27
C ALA A 258 -8.37 6.45 3.52
N PRO A 259 -7.77 7.00 4.60
CA PRO A 259 -7.33 6.22 5.76
C PRO A 259 -8.46 5.50 6.47
N LYS A 260 -9.63 6.12 6.59
CA LYS A 260 -10.81 5.52 7.21
C LYS A 260 -11.29 4.29 6.44
N THR A 261 -11.44 4.41 5.11
CA THR A 261 -11.84 3.27 4.26
C THR A 261 -10.77 2.18 4.30
N ALA A 262 -9.49 2.54 4.23
CA ALA A 262 -8.40 1.56 4.32
C ALA A 262 -8.39 0.82 5.66
N ALA A 263 -8.67 1.50 6.79
CA ALA A 263 -8.81 0.87 8.10
C ALA A 263 -10.00 -0.09 8.16
N GLN A 264 -11.14 0.28 7.58
CA GLN A 264 -12.31 -0.62 7.47
C GLN A 264 -11.99 -1.89 6.71
N LEU A 265 -11.22 -1.79 5.61
CA LEU A 265 -10.78 -2.94 4.83
C LEU A 265 -9.82 -3.83 5.62
N ILE A 266 -8.89 -3.22 6.39
CA ILE A 266 -7.99 -3.93 7.29
C ILE A 266 -8.79 -4.68 8.36
N PHE A 267 -9.73 -4.02 9.02
CA PHE A 267 -10.58 -4.63 10.06
C PHE A 267 -11.38 -5.81 9.50
N ARG A 268 -11.99 -5.68 8.33
CA ARG A 268 -12.67 -6.81 7.66
C ARG A 268 -11.72 -7.97 7.40
N ALA A 269 -10.52 -7.70 6.88
CA ALA A 269 -9.53 -8.74 6.63
C ALA A 269 -9.05 -9.42 7.94
N MET A 270 -9.01 -8.69 9.06
CA MET A 270 -8.76 -9.28 10.38
C MET A 270 -9.90 -10.21 10.80
N CYS A 271 -11.16 -9.82 10.56
CA CYS A 271 -12.34 -10.65 10.84
C CYS A 271 -12.41 -11.90 9.96
N ASP A 272 -11.88 -11.85 8.74
CA ASP A 272 -11.76 -13.02 7.84
C ASP A 272 -10.64 -13.98 8.25
N SER A 273 -9.82 -13.61 9.24
CA SER A 273 -8.72 -14.46 9.74
C SER A 273 -9.24 -15.59 10.63
N PRO A 274 -8.45 -16.66 10.83
CA PRO A 274 -8.82 -17.73 11.77
C PRO A 274 -8.75 -17.30 13.23
N TYR A 275 -8.33 -16.07 13.53
CA TYR A 275 -8.10 -15.57 14.88
C TYR A 275 -9.20 -14.64 15.41
N LEU A 276 -9.93 -13.96 14.52
CA LEU A 276 -10.94 -12.99 14.90
C LEU A 276 -12.25 -13.31 14.17
N SER A 277 -13.31 -13.58 14.92
CA SER A 277 -14.67 -13.70 14.34
C SER A 277 -15.30 -12.31 14.20
N GLN A 278 -16.18 -12.16 13.22
CA GLN A 278 -16.97 -10.92 13.12
C GLN A 278 -17.76 -10.70 14.41
N PRO A 279 -17.72 -9.49 14.99
CA PRO A 279 -18.63 -9.12 16.05
C PRO A 279 -20.07 -9.25 15.56
N GLU A 280 -20.98 -9.73 16.41
CA GLU A 280 -22.39 -9.99 16.03
C GLU A 280 -23.19 -8.73 15.66
N VAL A 281 -22.53 -7.54 15.65
CA VAL A 281 -23.18 -6.24 15.39
C VAL A 281 -22.35 -5.43 14.41
N LEU A 282 -22.77 -5.46 13.18
CA LEU A 282 -22.61 -4.34 12.22
C LEU A 282 -23.85 -4.25 11.36
#